data_adee469e1be53eefabe3921fabda7261
#
_entry.id   adee469e1be53eefabe3921fabda7261
#
_cell.length_a   1.000
_cell.length_b   1.000
_cell.length_c   1.000
_cell.angle_alpha   90.00
_cell.angle_beta   90.00
_cell.angle_gamma   90.00
#
_symmetry.space_group_name_H-M   'P 1'
#
loop_
_entity.id
_entity.type
_entity.pdbx_description
1 polymer ?
#
loop_
_entity_poly.entity_id
_entity_poly.type
_entity_poly.pdbx_seq_one_letter_code
_entity_poly.pdbx_strand_id
1 'polypeptide(L)'
;VGEDLAENYHIMVSNFAEFYRLAAYLLRYSKEPIGVTVGIPTLKALFEEKYYEELEGGILESFGRMFKNDLRLYVYPSLAESGQVLNARNLQVASHLQSLYEYLLSNGFIRRIEDFREDYLPILSRDALKQIRSGDPQWEQSVPESVAQLIRERGLLGYQSASDTANPQENHHG
;
A
#
# COMPACT_ATOMS: atom_id res chain seq x y z
N VAL A 1 3.36 -9.48 -13.65
CA VAL A 1 2.51 -8.47 -12.94
C VAL A 1 2.54 -7.13 -13.67
N GLY A 2 3.71 -6.67 -14.13
CA GLY A 2 3.81 -5.41 -14.86
C GLY A 2 3.18 -5.43 -16.25
N GLU A 3 3.21 -6.55 -16.93
CA GLU A 3 2.70 -6.70 -18.29
C GLU A 3 1.16 -6.64 -18.36
N ASP A 4 0.45 -7.29 -17.41
CA ASP A 4 -1.01 -7.26 -17.36
C ASP A 4 -1.57 -5.89 -16.92
N LEU A 5 -0.82 -5.16 -16.09
CA LEU A 5 -1.19 -3.82 -15.66
C LEU A 5 -0.86 -2.75 -16.71
N ALA A 6 0.14 -2.98 -17.57
CA ALA A 6 0.64 -1.99 -18.51
C ALA A 6 -0.38 -1.59 -19.60
N GLU A 7 -1.38 -2.43 -19.88
CA GLU A 7 -2.43 -2.07 -20.85
C GLU A 7 -3.33 -0.93 -20.40
N ASN A 8 -3.53 -0.77 -19.07
CA ASN A 8 -4.46 0.20 -18.49
C ASN A 8 -3.82 1.18 -17.51
N TYR A 9 -2.54 0.95 -17.12
CA TYR A 9 -1.88 1.72 -16.08
C TYR A 9 -0.43 2.02 -16.45
N HIS A 10 0.04 3.20 -16.06
CA HIS A 10 1.46 3.54 -16.12
C HIS A 10 2.15 3.10 -14.84
N ILE A 11 3.25 2.35 -14.96
CA ILE A 11 4.03 1.87 -13.83
C ILE A 11 5.25 2.77 -13.66
N MET A 12 5.35 3.39 -12.48
CA MET A 12 6.51 4.18 -12.10
C MET A 12 7.21 3.52 -10.90
N VAL A 13 8.50 3.25 -11.04
CA VAL A 13 9.35 2.80 -9.92
C VAL A 13 10.02 4.02 -9.32
N SER A 14 9.87 4.21 -8.01
CA SER A 14 10.39 5.37 -7.28
C SER A 14 11.16 4.90 -6.04
N ASN A 15 12.21 5.63 -5.70
CA ASN A 15 12.95 5.46 -4.44
C ASN A 15 12.60 6.53 -3.40
N PHE A 16 11.55 7.32 -3.63
CA PHE A 16 11.05 8.24 -2.60
C PHE A 16 10.34 7.45 -1.50
N ALA A 17 10.86 7.48 -0.30
CA ALA A 17 10.24 6.85 0.86
C ALA A 17 9.05 7.68 1.37
N GLU A 18 9.17 9.01 1.33
CA GLU A 18 8.17 9.92 1.86
C GLU A 18 7.23 10.46 0.79
N PHE A 19 5.92 10.40 1.06
CA PHE A 19 4.89 10.83 0.12
C PHE A 19 5.00 12.31 -0.28
N TYR A 20 5.43 13.20 0.61
CA TYR A 20 5.61 14.61 0.28
C TYR A 20 6.70 14.85 -0.78
N ARG A 21 7.75 14.02 -0.79
CA ARG A 21 8.81 14.07 -1.83
C ARG A 21 8.29 13.55 -3.16
N LEU A 22 7.56 12.45 -3.14
CA LEU A 22 6.92 11.91 -4.34
C LEU A 22 5.93 12.93 -4.92
N ALA A 23 5.08 13.53 -4.08
CA ALA A 23 4.15 14.57 -4.50
C ALA A 23 4.88 15.77 -5.13
N ALA A 24 5.93 16.27 -4.48
CA ALA A 24 6.74 17.37 -5.01
C ALA A 24 7.40 17.04 -6.35
N TYR A 25 7.78 15.77 -6.57
CA TYR A 25 8.32 15.31 -7.85
C TYR A 25 7.25 15.32 -8.94
N LEU A 26 6.10 14.70 -8.70
CA LEU A 26 5.01 14.60 -9.67
C LEU A 26 4.49 15.98 -10.09
N LEU A 27 4.38 16.91 -9.15
CA LEU A 27 3.92 18.27 -9.38
C LEU A 27 4.87 19.14 -10.25
N ARG A 28 6.09 18.68 -10.53
CA ARG A 28 6.98 19.31 -11.52
C ARG A 28 6.54 19.05 -12.96
N TYR A 29 5.85 17.92 -13.17
CA TYR A 29 5.48 17.45 -14.50
C TYR A 29 3.99 17.57 -14.80
N SER A 30 3.16 17.74 -13.79
CA SER A 30 1.72 17.90 -13.96
C SER A 30 1.20 19.04 -13.07
N LYS A 31 0.24 19.78 -13.60
CA LYS A 31 -0.57 20.77 -12.86
C LYS A 31 -1.96 20.22 -12.53
N GLU A 32 -2.25 19.00 -12.98
CA GLU A 32 -3.52 18.34 -12.73
C GLU A 32 -3.63 17.92 -11.24
N PRO A 33 -4.85 17.88 -10.70
CA PRO A 33 -5.08 17.36 -9.35
C PRO A 33 -4.55 15.93 -9.21
N ILE A 34 -3.90 15.63 -8.09
CA ILE A 34 -3.33 14.31 -7.83
C ILE A 34 -4.15 13.60 -6.74
N GLY A 35 -4.76 12.47 -7.10
CA GLY A 35 -5.34 11.54 -6.15
C GLY A 35 -4.37 10.41 -5.81
N VAL A 36 -4.07 10.21 -4.53
CA VAL A 36 -3.24 9.10 -4.05
C VAL A 36 -4.09 8.14 -3.24
N THR A 37 -4.20 6.90 -3.69
CA THR A 37 -4.90 5.86 -2.94
C THR A 37 -3.94 5.19 -1.95
N VAL A 38 -4.36 5.15 -0.69
CA VAL A 38 -3.59 4.52 0.40
C VAL A 38 -4.49 3.62 1.26
N GLY A 39 -3.93 2.56 1.82
CA GLY A 39 -4.62 1.75 2.83
C GLY A 39 -4.50 2.35 4.24
N ILE A 40 -5.27 1.82 5.18
CA ILE A 40 -5.26 2.23 6.59
C ILE A 40 -3.86 2.14 7.23
N PRO A 41 -3.05 1.07 7.01
CA PRO A 41 -1.70 1.02 7.57
C PRO A 41 -0.81 2.17 7.09
N THR A 42 -0.89 2.52 5.81
CA THR A 42 -0.12 3.64 5.25
C THR A 42 -0.61 4.98 5.79
N LEU A 43 -1.93 5.17 5.92
CA LEU A 43 -2.49 6.37 6.53
C LEU A 43 -2.02 6.54 7.98
N LYS A 44 -1.99 5.46 8.78
CA LYS A 44 -1.42 5.49 10.15
C LYS A 44 0.04 5.93 10.14
N ALA A 45 0.85 5.33 9.27
CA ALA A 45 2.27 5.65 9.15
C ALA A 45 2.51 7.13 8.78
N LEU A 46 1.62 7.75 7.99
CA LEU A 46 1.71 9.18 7.68
C LEU A 46 1.55 10.09 8.91
N PHE A 47 0.94 9.61 9.99
CA PHE A 47 0.79 10.34 11.25
C PHE A 47 1.84 9.96 12.30
N GLU A 48 2.88 9.21 11.93
CA GLU A 48 4.03 8.92 12.81
C GLU A 48 5.11 9.99 12.64
N GLU A 49 5.27 10.85 13.62
CA GLU A 49 6.17 12.02 13.61
C GLU A 49 7.64 11.65 13.38
N LYS A 50 8.05 10.44 13.76
CA LYS A 50 9.41 9.92 13.55
C LYS A 50 9.90 9.98 12.10
N TYR A 51 8.99 9.99 11.13
CA TYR A 51 9.35 10.10 9.71
C TYR A 51 9.63 11.54 9.24
N TYR A 52 9.46 12.52 10.13
CA TYR A 52 9.57 13.94 9.80
C TYR A 52 10.54 14.70 10.70
N GLU A 53 11.32 14.00 11.52
CA GLU A 53 12.28 14.59 12.46
C GLU A 53 13.35 15.44 11.77
N GLU A 54 13.66 15.15 10.50
CA GLU A 54 14.62 15.94 9.70
C GLU A 54 14.01 17.23 9.12
N LEU A 55 12.70 17.44 9.24
CA LEU A 55 12.03 18.66 8.80
C LEU A 55 11.92 19.64 9.98
N GLU A 56 12.34 20.90 9.79
CA GLU A 56 12.24 21.93 10.83
C GLU A 56 10.82 22.14 11.34
N GLY A 57 9.83 22.07 10.45
CA GLY A 57 8.40 22.15 10.76
C GLY A 57 7.73 20.79 11.04
N GLY A 58 8.52 19.71 11.09
CA GLY A 58 8.02 18.35 11.39
C GLY A 58 6.87 17.91 10.48
N ILE A 59 5.87 17.25 11.09
CA ILE A 59 4.70 16.73 10.38
C ILE A 59 3.88 17.83 9.69
N LEU A 60 3.80 19.02 10.26
CA LEU A 60 3.06 20.15 9.67
C LEU A 60 3.69 20.61 8.37
N GLU A 61 5.00 20.69 8.32
CA GLU A 61 5.74 21.02 7.10
C GLU A 61 5.55 19.93 6.03
N SER A 62 5.65 18.66 6.43
CA SER A 62 5.42 17.53 5.53
C SER A 62 4.03 17.60 4.89
N PHE A 63 3.00 17.79 5.69
CA PHE A 63 1.62 17.85 5.20
C PHE A 63 1.35 19.12 4.37
N GLY A 64 1.92 20.25 4.77
CA GLY A 64 1.86 21.48 3.96
C GLY A 64 2.49 21.30 2.58
N ARG A 65 3.61 20.58 2.49
CA ARG A 65 4.26 20.25 1.22
C ARG A 65 3.45 19.22 0.40
N MET A 66 2.89 18.20 1.07
CA MET A 66 2.15 17.12 0.41
C MET A 66 0.83 17.61 -0.17
N PHE A 67 0.03 18.35 0.61
CA PHE A 67 -1.30 18.80 0.20
C PHE A 67 -1.30 20.08 -0.64
N LYS A 68 -0.14 20.58 -0.99
CA LYS A 68 -0.01 21.67 -1.95
C LYS A 68 -0.54 21.22 -3.33
N ASN A 69 -1.11 22.17 -4.08
CA ASN A 69 -1.54 21.96 -5.47
C ASN A 69 -2.58 20.81 -5.67
N ASP A 70 -3.60 20.79 -4.81
CA ASP A 70 -4.77 19.93 -4.97
C ASP A 70 -4.52 18.42 -4.86
N LEU A 71 -3.47 17.99 -4.16
CA LEU A 71 -3.31 16.58 -3.81
C LEU A 71 -4.38 16.14 -2.80
N ARG A 72 -4.96 14.96 -3.02
CA ARG A 72 -5.95 14.33 -2.13
C ARG A 72 -5.53 12.90 -1.83
N LEU A 73 -5.68 12.48 -0.59
CA LEU A 73 -5.56 11.08 -0.19
C LEU A 73 -6.93 10.40 -0.23
N TYR A 74 -7.02 9.30 -0.95
CA TYR A 74 -8.18 8.41 -0.97
C TYR A 74 -7.87 7.16 -0.18
N VAL A 75 -8.60 6.94 0.91
CA VAL A 75 -8.30 5.89 1.88
C VAL A 75 -9.16 4.66 1.62
N TYR A 76 -8.50 3.57 1.21
CA TYR A 76 -9.14 2.27 1.09
C TYR A 76 -9.32 1.66 2.49
N PRO A 77 -10.53 1.18 2.82
CA PRO A 77 -10.79 0.61 4.14
C PRO A 77 -10.05 -0.72 4.34
N SER A 78 -9.98 -1.18 5.58
CA SER A 78 -9.45 -2.48 5.97
C SER A 78 -10.30 -3.09 7.08
N LEU A 79 -10.16 -4.39 7.32
CA LEU A 79 -10.72 -5.04 8.50
C LEU A 79 -9.77 -4.91 9.69
N ALA A 80 -10.32 -4.53 10.85
CA ALA A 80 -9.65 -4.70 12.14
C ALA A 80 -9.70 -6.18 12.57
N GLU A 81 -8.88 -6.56 13.54
CA GLU A 81 -8.92 -7.90 14.15
C GLU A 81 -10.30 -8.23 14.77
N SER A 82 -11.02 -7.19 15.22
CA SER A 82 -12.39 -7.32 15.72
C SER A 82 -13.45 -7.58 14.64
N GLY A 83 -13.08 -7.60 13.35
CA GLY A 83 -14.01 -7.67 12.22
C GLY A 83 -14.67 -6.33 11.86
N GLN A 84 -14.38 -5.26 12.58
CA GLN A 84 -14.89 -3.93 12.25
C GLN A 84 -14.18 -3.36 11.03
N VAL A 85 -14.94 -2.73 10.11
CA VAL A 85 -14.37 -2.00 8.99
C VAL A 85 -13.76 -0.69 9.48
N LEU A 86 -12.44 -0.58 9.33
CA LEU A 86 -11.68 0.66 9.55
C LEU A 86 -11.65 1.47 8.26
N ASN A 87 -11.93 2.75 8.39
CA ASN A 87 -11.87 3.73 7.31
C ASN A 87 -11.32 5.07 7.82
N ALA A 88 -11.16 6.06 6.94
CA ALA A 88 -10.62 7.36 7.34
C ALA A 88 -11.44 8.08 8.42
N ARG A 89 -12.75 7.83 8.56
CA ARG A 89 -13.58 8.53 9.56
C ARG A 89 -13.49 7.95 10.96
N ASN A 90 -13.22 6.66 11.10
CA ASN A 90 -13.15 5.99 12.40
C ASN A 90 -11.73 5.60 12.83
N LEU A 91 -10.73 5.97 12.02
CA LEU A 91 -9.34 5.80 12.38
C LEU A 91 -8.97 6.74 13.53
N GLN A 92 -8.25 6.20 14.52
CA GLN A 92 -7.68 6.98 15.61
C GLN A 92 -6.20 7.25 15.33
N VAL A 93 -5.80 8.50 15.45
CA VAL A 93 -4.41 8.96 15.45
C VAL A 93 -4.01 9.35 16.88
N ALA A 94 -2.73 9.68 17.11
CA ALA A 94 -2.28 10.16 18.41
C ALA A 94 -3.09 11.40 18.85
N SER A 95 -3.43 11.50 20.14
CA SER A 95 -4.38 12.50 20.66
C SER A 95 -3.97 13.94 20.32
N HIS A 96 -2.68 14.26 20.35
CA HIS A 96 -2.16 15.60 20.01
C HIS A 96 -2.26 15.91 18.50
N LEU A 97 -2.40 14.91 17.62
CA LEU A 97 -2.60 15.06 16.19
C LEU A 97 -4.07 15.00 15.77
N GLN A 98 -4.98 14.74 16.69
CA GLN A 98 -6.40 14.55 16.38
C GLN A 98 -7.02 15.76 15.68
N SER A 99 -6.76 16.97 16.16
CA SER A 99 -7.28 18.21 15.55
C SER A 99 -6.73 18.44 14.12
N LEU A 100 -5.47 18.07 13.88
CA LEU A 100 -4.89 18.10 12.54
C LEU A 100 -5.58 17.10 11.62
N TYR A 101 -5.81 15.89 12.12
CA TYR A 101 -6.52 14.84 11.35
C TYR A 101 -7.93 15.27 10.98
N GLU A 102 -8.69 15.80 11.94
CA GLU A 102 -10.04 16.33 11.73
C GLU A 102 -10.07 17.48 10.72
N TYR A 103 -9.09 18.38 10.78
CA TYR A 103 -8.93 19.45 9.80
C TYR A 103 -8.74 18.88 8.39
N LEU A 104 -7.88 17.89 8.22
CA LEU A 104 -7.61 17.27 6.92
C LEU A 104 -8.83 16.51 6.36
N LEU A 105 -9.60 15.85 7.22
CA LEU A 105 -10.85 15.19 6.84
C LEU A 105 -11.92 16.21 6.43
N SER A 106 -12.17 17.22 7.27
CA SER A 106 -13.25 18.19 7.04
C SER A 106 -13.02 19.07 5.82
N ASN A 107 -11.75 19.32 5.48
CA ASN A 107 -11.37 20.06 4.26
C ASN A 107 -11.18 19.16 3.03
N GLY A 108 -11.43 17.85 3.14
CA GLY A 108 -11.38 16.91 2.03
C GLY A 108 -9.98 16.63 1.49
N PHE A 109 -8.92 16.90 2.26
CA PHE A 109 -7.56 16.46 1.95
C PHE A 109 -7.41 14.94 2.08
N ILE A 110 -8.10 14.38 3.08
CA ILE A 110 -8.24 12.95 3.28
C ILE A 110 -9.69 12.57 3.04
N ARG A 111 -9.93 11.62 2.16
CA ARG A 111 -11.25 11.13 1.77
C ARG A 111 -11.33 9.63 1.91
N ARG A 112 -12.44 9.12 2.42
CA ARG A 112 -12.70 7.69 2.39
C ARG A 112 -13.13 7.25 0.99
N ILE A 113 -12.77 6.05 0.58
CA ILE A 113 -13.38 5.37 -0.55
C ILE A 113 -14.68 4.73 -0.03
N GLU A 114 -15.78 5.04 -0.68
CA GLU A 114 -17.13 4.58 -0.28
C GLU A 114 -17.56 3.34 -1.07
N ASP A 115 -17.20 3.28 -2.35
CA ASP A 115 -17.50 2.16 -3.21
C ASP A 115 -16.31 1.20 -3.24
N PHE A 116 -16.42 0.11 -2.48
CA PHE A 116 -15.39 -0.93 -2.38
C PHE A 116 -16.02 -2.31 -2.20
N ARG A 117 -15.28 -3.34 -2.55
CA ARG A 117 -15.71 -4.72 -2.37
C ARG A 117 -15.30 -5.24 -0.99
N GLU A 118 -16.29 -5.63 -0.20
CA GLU A 118 -16.06 -6.14 1.17
C GLU A 118 -15.28 -7.46 1.18
N ASP A 119 -15.48 -8.30 0.17
CA ASP A 119 -14.77 -9.57 0.00
C ASP A 119 -13.26 -9.41 -0.21
N TYR A 120 -12.79 -8.20 -0.58
CA TYR A 120 -11.36 -7.90 -0.73
C TYR A 120 -10.72 -7.34 0.54
N LEU A 121 -11.50 -6.91 1.54
CA LEU A 121 -10.96 -6.33 2.77
C LEU A 121 -10.06 -7.28 3.57
N PRO A 122 -10.29 -8.60 3.59
CA PRO A 122 -9.39 -9.54 4.27
C PRO A 122 -8.07 -9.77 3.55
N ILE A 123 -7.96 -9.39 2.26
CA ILE A 123 -6.77 -9.66 1.45
C ILE A 123 -5.66 -8.69 1.82
N LEU A 124 -4.61 -9.21 2.45
CA LEU A 124 -3.41 -8.45 2.79
C LEU A 124 -2.23 -8.99 1.97
N SER A 125 -1.59 -8.10 1.22
CA SER A 125 -0.45 -8.46 0.35
C SER A 125 0.70 -9.16 1.09
N ARG A 126 0.95 -8.79 2.36
CA ARG A 126 1.95 -9.44 3.20
C ARG A 126 1.61 -10.91 3.50
N ASP A 127 0.31 -11.21 3.69
CA ASP A 127 -0.15 -12.55 4.02
C ASP A 127 -0.15 -13.41 2.77
N ALA A 128 -0.60 -12.88 1.62
CA ALA A 128 -0.45 -13.53 0.33
C ALA A 128 1.02 -13.84 0.02
N LEU A 129 1.95 -12.90 0.23
CA LEU A 129 3.38 -13.13 0.04
C LEU A 129 3.93 -14.22 0.97
N LYS A 130 3.48 -14.27 2.23
CA LYS A 130 3.87 -15.32 3.17
C LYS A 130 3.39 -16.69 2.70
N GLN A 131 2.13 -16.79 2.26
CA GLN A 131 1.55 -18.02 1.72
C GLN A 131 2.28 -18.49 0.45
N ILE A 132 2.60 -17.58 -0.49
CA ILE A 132 3.41 -17.91 -1.68
C ILE A 132 4.73 -18.56 -1.28
N ARG A 133 5.45 -17.96 -0.32
CA ARG A 133 6.76 -18.45 0.14
C ARG A 133 6.70 -19.75 0.94
N SER A 134 5.59 -20.01 1.61
CA SER A 134 5.37 -21.25 2.37
C SER A 134 4.79 -22.38 1.53
N GLY A 135 4.43 -22.13 0.27
CA GLY A 135 3.77 -23.11 -0.60
C GLY A 135 2.31 -23.36 -0.23
N ASP A 136 1.67 -22.50 0.58
CA ASP A 136 0.25 -22.60 0.90
C ASP A 136 -0.59 -22.17 -0.31
N PRO A 137 -1.39 -23.07 -0.93
CA PRO A 137 -2.12 -22.74 -2.17
C PRO A 137 -3.21 -21.67 -1.99
N GLN A 138 -3.56 -21.29 -0.78
CA GLN A 138 -4.61 -20.29 -0.51
C GLN A 138 -4.26 -18.89 -1.07
N TRP A 139 -2.98 -18.60 -1.31
CA TRP A 139 -2.57 -17.33 -1.93
C TRP A 139 -3.21 -17.07 -3.29
N GLU A 140 -3.56 -18.13 -4.04
CA GLU A 140 -4.18 -17.99 -5.36
C GLU A 140 -5.55 -17.31 -5.31
N GLN A 141 -6.26 -17.45 -4.19
CA GLN A 141 -7.53 -16.76 -3.95
C GLN A 141 -7.36 -15.25 -3.66
N SER A 142 -6.13 -14.83 -3.37
CA SER A 142 -5.81 -13.44 -3.01
C SER A 142 -5.34 -12.60 -4.20
N VAL A 143 -5.21 -13.19 -5.38
CA VAL A 143 -4.73 -12.52 -6.61
C VAL A 143 -5.59 -12.91 -7.82
N PRO A 144 -5.63 -12.08 -8.88
CA PRO A 144 -6.25 -12.47 -10.14
C PRO A 144 -5.59 -13.71 -10.73
N GLU A 145 -6.37 -14.54 -11.45
CA GLU A 145 -5.88 -15.79 -12.06
C GLU A 145 -4.67 -15.58 -12.98
N SER A 146 -4.68 -14.51 -13.79
CA SER A 146 -3.54 -14.16 -14.66
C SER A 146 -2.26 -13.89 -13.86
N VAL A 147 -2.38 -13.25 -12.68
CA VAL A 147 -1.27 -12.99 -11.78
C VAL A 147 -0.80 -14.30 -11.12
N ALA A 148 -1.73 -15.17 -10.72
CA ALA A 148 -1.38 -16.48 -10.16
C ALA A 148 -0.60 -17.33 -11.17
N GLN A 149 -1.08 -17.37 -12.40
CA GLN A 149 -0.38 -18.07 -13.49
C GLN A 149 1.04 -17.53 -13.71
N LEU A 150 1.22 -16.22 -13.77
CA LEU A 150 2.51 -15.57 -13.95
C LEU A 150 3.48 -15.88 -12.80
N ILE A 151 2.99 -15.89 -11.55
CA ILE A 151 3.80 -16.25 -10.38
C ILE A 151 4.29 -17.69 -10.50
N ARG A 152 3.41 -18.62 -10.86
CA ARG A 152 3.75 -20.05 -11.04
C ARG A 152 4.77 -20.25 -12.17
N GLU A 153 4.50 -19.69 -13.34
CA GLU A 153 5.34 -19.89 -14.53
C GLU A 153 6.74 -19.31 -14.39
N ARG A 154 6.88 -18.17 -13.73
CA ARG A 154 8.17 -17.46 -13.60
C ARG A 154 8.83 -17.63 -12.23
N GLY A 155 8.26 -18.41 -11.30
CA GLY A 155 8.80 -18.60 -9.95
C GLY A 155 8.94 -17.31 -9.17
N LEU A 156 7.99 -16.36 -9.34
CA LEU A 156 8.10 -15.03 -8.74
C LEU A 156 7.83 -15.04 -7.24
N LEU A 157 8.29 -14.00 -6.56
CA LEU A 157 8.03 -13.73 -5.14
C LEU A 157 8.50 -14.83 -4.17
N GLY A 158 9.38 -15.73 -4.66
CA GLY A 158 9.86 -16.87 -3.88
C GLY A 158 8.93 -18.09 -3.93
N TYR A 159 8.03 -18.14 -4.92
CA TYR A 159 7.22 -19.31 -5.21
C TYR A 159 8.11 -20.53 -5.55
N GLN A 160 7.88 -21.64 -4.86
CA GLN A 160 8.51 -22.92 -5.14
C GLN A 160 7.43 -23.91 -5.58
N SER A 161 7.63 -24.53 -6.72
CA SER A 161 6.75 -25.60 -7.16
C SER A 161 6.86 -26.81 -6.21
N ALA A 162 5.79 -27.54 -6.00
CA ALA A 162 5.81 -28.78 -5.22
C ALA A 162 6.83 -29.80 -5.77
N SER A 163 7.22 -29.70 -7.02
CA SER A 163 8.29 -30.50 -7.64
C SER A 163 9.70 -30.11 -7.18
N ASP A 164 9.91 -28.83 -6.76
CA ASP A 164 11.23 -28.37 -6.34
C ASP A 164 11.56 -28.76 -4.89
N THR A 165 10.57 -29.03 -4.08
CA THR A 165 10.73 -29.51 -2.69
C THR A 165 11.01 -31.02 -2.59
N ALA A 166 10.83 -31.78 -3.68
CA ALA A 166 10.98 -33.25 -3.68
C ALA A 166 12.40 -33.74 -4.03
N ASN A 167 13.37 -32.85 -4.31
CA ASN A 167 14.75 -33.25 -4.62
C ASN A 167 15.79 -32.50 -3.77
N PRO A 168 16.00 -32.89 -2.49
CA PRO A 168 17.20 -32.50 -1.78
C PRO A 168 18.39 -33.18 -2.49
N GLN A 169 19.18 -32.39 -3.23
CA GLN A 169 20.41 -32.90 -3.86
C GLN A 169 21.29 -33.56 -2.80
N GLU A 170 21.46 -34.85 -2.91
CA GLU A 170 22.59 -35.58 -2.34
C GLU A 170 23.88 -35.06 -2.98
N ASN A 171 24.46 -34.05 -2.38
CA ASN A 171 25.87 -33.73 -2.60
C ASN A 171 26.71 -34.64 -1.72
N HIS A 172 26.93 -35.87 -2.16
CA HIS A 172 28.04 -36.68 -1.67
C HIS A 172 29.32 -36.26 -2.41
N HIS A 173 30.24 -35.80 -1.59
CA HIS A 173 31.65 -35.67 -1.93
C HIS A 173 32.19 -37.02 -2.42
N GLY A 174 32.80 -37.04 -3.57
CA GLY A 174 33.78 -38.00 -4.03
C GLY A 174 35.08 -37.23 -4.36
#